data_7db3b95d98cadbaa37ffaf1ef01f81e6
#
_entry.id   7db3b95d98cadbaa37ffaf1ef01f81e6
#
_cell.length_a   1.000
_cell.length_b   1.000
_cell.length_c   1.000
_cell.angle_alpha   90.00
_cell.angle_beta   90.00
_cell.angle_gamma   90.00
#
_symmetry.space_group_name_H-M   'P 1'
#
loop_
_entity.id
_entity.type
_entity.pdbx_description
1 polymer ?
#
loop_
_entity_poly.entity_id
_entity_poly.type
_entity_poly.pdbx_seq_one_letter_code
_entity_poly.pdbx_strand_id
1 'polypeptide(L)'
;MTTRTPMLLALALGALSLGTRGDEAETVRRGGERLVSNRHVGPFFEYRRAEPGDATFWALRPFYSQVRDPASRTSANDALWPLFTYRDHADAAWWRALLFAYGDTRGTEPSWSFNLFPFWSSGADRQGTGYWGFFPFYGRHPHVLLMEDWHYVLWPFWHTYEVKGVRSHAVCWPFVTWRDEPRAGVGVWPLYGVARQRESTHHYALWPLVTWAAYDEDRDTSGAGTSWWVLPFYGEVRRARESQTMVLPPFFSYTETDAARRWRLPWPLFDWERSAVRDRLSVWPFWEQVRGYAYGTRAEEERTWRVGWKLVENTELTTDRTREVRFNFFPFFTWERRWRKAEAPQGGETLQASYLRIWPLWSSETADGRTRSRTLELMPFRHGEGIERNWAPFWSLWEKDERPDGRTRHSLLWNFISWQSEREGAE
;
A
#
# COMPACT_ATOMS: atom_id res chain seq x y z
N MET A 1 2.64 11.43 19.06
CA MET A 1 3.70 11.24 18.05
C MET A 1 3.55 9.85 17.45
N THR A 2 2.85 9.73 16.35
CA THR A 2 2.79 8.47 15.60
C THR A 2 4.18 8.20 15.05
N THR A 3 4.84 7.18 15.58
CA THR A 3 6.10 6.66 15.07
C THR A 3 5.90 6.24 13.61
N ARG A 4 6.29 7.10 12.69
CA ARG A 4 6.42 6.75 11.27
C ARG A 4 7.64 5.85 11.15
N THR A 5 7.41 4.56 11.00
CA THR A 5 8.39 3.55 10.59
C THR A 5 9.15 4.03 9.36
N PRO A 6 10.43 3.72 9.21
CA PRO A 6 11.28 4.28 8.17
C PRO A 6 10.74 3.98 6.78
N MET A 7 10.34 5.02 6.10
CA MET A 7 9.63 5.06 4.82
C MET A 7 10.47 4.59 3.63
N LEU A 8 11.78 4.46 3.79
CA LEU A 8 12.69 4.03 2.71
C LEU A 8 12.62 2.53 2.43
N LEU A 9 12.34 1.68 3.43
CA LEU A 9 12.13 0.26 3.21
C LEU A 9 10.71 -0.03 2.67
N ALA A 10 9.74 0.82 3.03
CA ALA A 10 8.38 0.75 2.51
C ALA A 10 8.30 1.17 1.04
N LEU A 11 9.15 2.06 0.55
CA LEU A 11 9.21 2.45 -0.87
C LEU A 11 9.75 1.33 -1.76
N ALA A 12 10.72 0.54 -1.31
CA ALA A 12 11.24 -0.60 -2.07
C ALA A 12 10.27 -1.80 -2.08
N LEU A 13 9.59 -2.07 -0.96
CA LEU A 13 8.57 -3.11 -0.85
C LEU A 13 7.20 -2.65 -1.36
N GLY A 14 6.88 -1.37 -1.26
CA GLY A 14 5.68 -0.76 -1.80
C GLY A 14 5.64 -0.73 -3.33
N ALA A 15 6.79 -0.71 -4.00
CA ALA A 15 6.86 -0.84 -5.47
C ALA A 15 6.43 -2.24 -5.96
N LEU A 16 6.54 -3.27 -5.11
CA LEU A 16 6.03 -4.62 -5.38
C LEU A 16 4.59 -4.83 -4.87
N SER A 17 4.11 -4.01 -3.97
CA SER A 17 2.78 -4.11 -3.35
C SER A 17 1.82 -2.97 -3.68
N LEU A 18 2.12 -2.13 -4.66
CA LEU A 18 1.14 -1.23 -5.27
C LEU A 18 0.15 -2.05 -6.12
N GLY A 19 -0.53 -2.97 -5.45
CA GLY A 19 -1.89 -3.33 -5.78
C GLY A 19 -2.72 -2.09 -5.50
N THR A 20 -2.86 -1.23 -6.48
CA THR A 20 -3.83 -0.16 -6.46
C THR A 20 -5.18 -0.79 -6.18
N ARG A 21 -5.80 -0.37 -5.11
CA ARG A 21 -7.21 -0.57 -4.83
C ARG A 21 -7.96 -0.10 -6.09
N GLY A 22 -8.52 -1.05 -6.84
CA GLY A 22 -9.38 -0.76 -7.97
C GLY A 22 -8.67 -0.69 -9.33
N ASP A 23 -7.81 -1.64 -9.68
CA ASP A 23 -7.48 -1.86 -11.07
C ASP A 23 -8.62 -2.63 -11.74
N GLU A 24 -9.58 -1.87 -12.26
CA GLU A 24 -10.75 -2.36 -12.98
C GLU A 24 -10.42 -2.95 -14.36
N ALA A 25 -9.17 -3.18 -14.70
CA ALA A 25 -8.74 -3.94 -15.87
C ALA A 25 -9.09 -5.45 -15.77
N GLU A 26 -9.78 -5.83 -14.70
CA GLU A 26 -10.34 -7.18 -14.49
C GLU A 26 -11.57 -7.48 -15.35
N THR A 27 -11.96 -6.57 -16.23
CA THR A 27 -13.21 -6.67 -16.99
C THR A 27 -13.28 -7.86 -17.94
N VAL A 28 -12.15 -8.35 -18.45
CA VAL A 28 -12.12 -9.64 -19.19
C VAL A 28 -12.36 -10.83 -18.25
N ARG A 29 -12.49 -10.58 -16.93
CA ARG A 29 -12.71 -11.59 -15.89
C ARG A 29 -14.07 -11.48 -15.19
N ARG A 30 -14.89 -10.47 -15.48
CA ARG A 30 -16.22 -10.34 -14.82
C ARG A 30 -17.08 -11.55 -15.14
N GLY A 31 -17.66 -12.14 -14.11
CA GLY A 31 -18.63 -13.21 -14.25
C GLY A 31 -19.82 -12.74 -15.07
N GLY A 32 -20.12 -13.44 -16.16
CA GLY A 32 -21.22 -13.11 -17.08
C GLY A 32 -20.79 -12.80 -18.51
N GLU A 33 -19.52 -12.50 -18.79
CA GLU A 33 -19.03 -12.28 -20.15
C GLU A 33 -18.79 -13.61 -20.88
N ARG A 34 -19.34 -13.71 -22.09
CA ARG A 34 -19.14 -14.85 -22.97
C ARG A 34 -17.86 -14.68 -23.77
N LEU A 35 -16.90 -15.58 -23.64
CA LEU A 35 -15.75 -15.64 -24.55
C LEU A 35 -16.21 -16.07 -25.95
N VAL A 36 -16.11 -15.17 -26.92
CA VAL A 36 -16.46 -15.43 -28.35
C VAL A 36 -15.28 -16.00 -29.09
N SER A 37 -14.07 -15.61 -28.73
CA SER A 37 -12.86 -16.10 -29.36
C SER A 37 -11.78 -16.33 -28.32
N ASN A 38 -11.12 -17.49 -28.39
CA ASN A 38 -9.98 -17.83 -27.56
C ASN A 38 -8.96 -18.58 -28.44
N ARG A 39 -7.88 -17.90 -28.80
CA ARG A 39 -6.78 -18.49 -29.59
C ARG A 39 -5.51 -18.41 -28.73
N HIS A 40 -4.77 -19.49 -28.66
CA HIS A 40 -3.53 -19.54 -27.88
C HIS A 40 -2.53 -20.51 -28.51
N VAL A 41 -1.25 -20.25 -28.24
CA VAL A 41 -0.14 -21.15 -28.56
C VAL A 41 0.72 -21.28 -27.31
N GLY A 42 0.43 -22.27 -26.50
CA GLY A 42 1.08 -22.49 -25.21
C GLY A 42 1.04 -21.25 -24.31
N PRO A 43 2.10 -21.00 -23.52
CA PRO A 43 2.21 -19.83 -22.68
C PRO A 43 2.57 -18.56 -23.47
N PHE A 44 3.06 -18.71 -24.73
CA PHE A 44 3.68 -17.61 -25.47
C PHE A 44 2.69 -16.66 -26.11
N PHE A 45 1.64 -17.19 -26.76
CA PHE A 45 0.65 -16.37 -27.44
C PHE A 45 -0.74 -16.66 -26.89
N GLU A 46 -1.52 -15.60 -26.70
CA GLU A 46 -2.93 -15.69 -26.30
C GLU A 46 -3.73 -14.52 -26.83
N TYR A 47 -4.92 -14.81 -27.39
CA TYR A 47 -5.90 -13.83 -27.81
C TYR A 47 -7.28 -14.24 -27.28
N ARG A 48 -7.96 -13.33 -26.57
CA ARG A 48 -9.33 -13.52 -26.07
C ARG A 48 -10.19 -12.33 -26.43
N ARG A 49 -11.44 -12.59 -26.77
CA ARG A 49 -12.48 -11.58 -26.95
C ARG A 49 -13.72 -12.02 -26.18
N ALA A 50 -14.33 -11.10 -25.46
CA ALA A 50 -15.50 -11.36 -24.63
C ALA A 50 -16.69 -10.49 -25.05
N GLU A 51 -17.92 -11.02 -24.96
CA GLU A 51 -19.19 -10.32 -25.18
C GLU A 51 -20.03 -10.38 -23.88
N PRO A 52 -20.90 -9.37 -23.60
CA PRO A 52 -21.08 -8.11 -24.32
C PRO A 52 -19.99 -7.12 -23.95
N GLY A 53 -19.62 -6.20 -24.81
CA GLY A 53 -18.68 -5.12 -24.48
C GLY A 53 -17.38 -5.14 -25.26
N ASP A 54 -17.15 -6.19 -26.06
CA ASP A 54 -15.97 -6.31 -26.92
C ASP A 54 -14.61 -6.17 -26.20
N ALA A 55 -14.58 -6.57 -24.93
CA ALA A 55 -13.32 -6.60 -24.18
C ALA A 55 -12.33 -7.58 -24.82
N THR A 56 -11.12 -7.13 -25.05
CA THR A 56 -10.07 -7.91 -25.71
C THR A 56 -8.84 -8.04 -24.82
N PHE A 57 -8.26 -9.22 -24.86
CA PHE A 57 -6.94 -9.47 -24.29
C PHE A 57 -6.08 -10.14 -25.35
N TRP A 58 -4.85 -9.66 -25.53
CA TRP A 58 -3.85 -10.39 -26.29
C TRP A 58 -2.47 -10.27 -25.63
N ALA A 59 -1.66 -11.29 -25.81
CA ALA A 59 -0.33 -11.35 -25.26
C ALA A 59 0.62 -12.13 -26.18
N LEU A 60 1.83 -11.60 -26.35
CA LEU A 60 3.01 -12.28 -26.84
C LEU A 60 4.05 -12.29 -25.73
N ARG A 61 3.94 -13.28 -24.86
CA ARG A 61 4.74 -13.35 -23.63
C ARG A 61 6.17 -13.80 -23.91
N PRO A 62 7.18 -13.29 -23.15
CA PRO A 62 7.09 -12.28 -22.10
C PRO A 62 7.14 -10.84 -22.62
N PHE A 63 7.14 -10.61 -23.93
CA PHE A 63 7.48 -9.35 -24.56
C PHE A 63 6.40 -8.29 -24.40
N TYR A 64 5.12 -8.66 -24.61
CA TYR A 64 4.04 -7.69 -24.61
C TYR A 64 2.71 -8.34 -24.20
N SER A 65 1.88 -7.58 -23.47
CA SER A 65 0.47 -7.92 -23.24
C SER A 65 -0.40 -6.66 -23.22
N GLN A 66 -1.65 -6.81 -23.71
CA GLN A 66 -2.64 -5.75 -23.74
C GLN A 66 -3.99 -6.29 -23.27
N VAL A 67 -4.63 -5.53 -22.39
CA VAL A 67 -6.05 -5.63 -22.06
C VAL A 67 -6.73 -4.36 -22.54
N ARG A 68 -7.85 -4.47 -23.22
CA ARG A 68 -8.66 -3.33 -23.64
C ARG A 68 -10.13 -3.63 -23.36
N ASP A 69 -10.78 -2.74 -22.65
CA ASP A 69 -12.21 -2.78 -22.41
C ASP A 69 -12.86 -1.49 -22.94
N PRO A 70 -13.54 -1.56 -24.11
CA PRO A 70 -14.22 -0.41 -24.67
C PRO A 70 -15.39 0.09 -23.83
N ALA A 71 -16.05 -0.79 -23.06
CA ALA A 71 -17.22 -0.42 -22.27
C ALA A 71 -16.84 0.47 -21.07
N SER A 72 -15.75 0.16 -20.38
CA SER A 72 -15.22 0.98 -19.29
C SER A 72 -14.22 2.04 -19.76
N ARG A 73 -13.88 2.08 -21.05
CA ARG A 73 -12.84 2.94 -21.63
C ARG A 73 -11.50 2.78 -20.92
N THR A 74 -11.13 1.54 -20.62
CA THR A 74 -9.87 1.24 -19.96
C THR A 74 -8.96 0.43 -20.85
N SER A 75 -7.65 0.68 -20.75
CA SER A 75 -6.64 -0.16 -21.35
C SER A 75 -5.43 -0.36 -20.44
N ALA A 76 -4.84 -1.54 -20.54
CA ALA A 76 -3.63 -1.90 -19.82
C ALA A 76 -2.64 -2.52 -20.80
N ASN A 77 -1.46 -1.92 -20.92
CA ASN A 77 -0.40 -2.36 -21.81
C ASN A 77 0.86 -2.61 -21.00
N ASP A 78 1.46 -3.77 -21.15
CA ASP A 78 2.71 -4.13 -20.51
C ASP A 78 3.73 -4.55 -21.58
N ALA A 79 4.95 -4.03 -21.52
CA ALA A 79 6.05 -4.50 -22.33
C ALA A 79 7.19 -4.98 -21.44
N LEU A 80 7.62 -6.24 -21.62
CA LEU A 80 8.61 -6.90 -20.77
C LEU A 80 8.33 -6.65 -19.28
N TRP A 81 7.06 -6.80 -18.87
CA TRP A 81 6.64 -6.48 -17.49
C TRP A 81 7.60 -7.08 -16.44
N PRO A 82 8.08 -6.33 -15.43
CA PRO A 82 7.62 -5.01 -15.00
C PRO A 82 8.38 -3.82 -15.60
N LEU A 83 9.17 -3.99 -16.68
CA LEU A 83 10.03 -2.93 -17.19
C LEU A 83 9.26 -1.75 -17.77
N PHE A 84 8.16 -2.02 -18.49
CA PHE A 84 7.28 -0.97 -18.99
C PHE A 84 5.82 -1.32 -18.76
N THR A 85 5.07 -0.34 -18.27
CA THR A 85 3.62 -0.45 -18.03
C THR A 85 2.95 0.86 -18.43
N TYR A 86 1.87 0.77 -19.20
CA TYR A 86 0.97 1.87 -19.54
C TYR A 86 -0.46 1.50 -19.15
N ARG A 87 -1.14 2.39 -18.46
CA ARG A 87 -2.54 2.24 -18.07
C ARG A 87 -3.31 3.47 -18.55
N ASP A 88 -4.46 3.24 -19.14
CA ASP A 88 -5.36 4.27 -19.60
C ASP A 88 -6.74 4.00 -19.02
N HIS A 89 -7.28 4.98 -18.33
CA HIS A 89 -8.63 5.01 -17.80
C HIS A 89 -9.35 6.21 -18.41
N ALA A 90 -10.68 6.21 -18.42
CA ALA A 90 -11.49 7.27 -19.06
C ALA A 90 -11.03 8.69 -18.70
N ASP A 91 -10.53 8.89 -17.48
CA ASP A 91 -10.19 10.21 -16.94
C ASP A 91 -8.69 10.39 -16.61
N ALA A 92 -7.86 9.36 -16.82
CA ALA A 92 -6.44 9.45 -16.52
C ALA A 92 -5.63 8.37 -17.24
N ALA A 93 -4.45 8.74 -17.72
CA ALA A 93 -3.47 7.79 -18.22
C ALA A 93 -2.17 7.92 -17.45
N TRP A 94 -1.52 6.80 -17.17
CA TRP A 94 -0.21 6.79 -16.56
C TRP A 94 0.68 5.71 -17.17
N TRP A 95 1.97 5.96 -17.14
CA TRP A 95 2.97 5.02 -17.61
C TRP A 95 4.16 4.95 -16.65
N ARG A 96 4.85 3.83 -16.69
CA ARG A 96 6.08 3.62 -15.93
C ARG A 96 7.05 2.83 -16.80
N ALA A 97 8.30 3.29 -16.84
CA ALA A 97 9.39 2.60 -17.50
C ALA A 97 10.51 2.37 -16.48
N LEU A 98 10.88 1.12 -16.27
CA LEU A 98 11.77 0.71 -15.20
C LEU A 98 11.25 1.21 -13.83
N LEU A 99 12.16 1.51 -12.90
CA LEU A 99 11.77 2.00 -11.56
C LEU A 99 11.85 3.52 -11.42
N PHE A 100 12.40 4.22 -12.41
CA PHE A 100 12.79 5.63 -12.29
C PHE A 100 12.18 6.54 -13.35
N ALA A 101 11.59 6.02 -14.42
CA ALA A 101 10.89 6.83 -15.40
C ALA A 101 9.38 6.61 -15.30
N TYR A 102 8.60 7.67 -15.12
CA TYR A 102 7.15 7.62 -15.02
C TYR A 102 6.49 8.93 -15.45
N GLY A 103 5.24 8.85 -15.82
CA GLY A 103 4.44 10.00 -16.19
C GLY A 103 2.96 9.71 -16.03
N ASP A 104 2.17 10.77 -15.89
CA ASP A 104 0.71 10.72 -15.83
C ASP A 104 0.07 11.88 -16.57
N THR A 105 -1.18 11.69 -17.00
CA THR A 105 -2.05 12.73 -17.53
C THR A 105 -3.44 12.51 -16.93
N ARG A 106 -4.16 13.60 -16.64
CA ARG A 106 -5.52 13.55 -16.10
C ARG A 106 -6.48 14.24 -17.06
N GLY A 107 -7.45 13.48 -17.55
CA GLY A 107 -8.26 13.74 -18.73
C GLY A 107 -8.80 15.14 -18.94
N THR A 108 -9.58 15.67 -18.00
CA THR A 108 -10.19 17.02 -18.12
C THR A 108 -9.33 18.13 -17.50
N GLU A 109 -8.32 17.78 -16.71
CA GLU A 109 -7.39 18.72 -16.11
C GLU A 109 -6.19 18.92 -17.04
N PRO A 110 -5.63 20.11 -17.15
CA PRO A 110 -4.42 20.36 -17.95
C PRO A 110 -3.15 19.75 -17.33
N SER A 111 -3.29 18.91 -16.32
CA SER A 111 -2.18 18.32 -15.58
C SER A 111 -1.54 17.16 -16.35
N TRP A 112 -0.24 17.19 -16.46
CA TRP A 112 0.57 16.08 -16.95
C TRP A 112 1.93 16.06 -16.25
N SER A 113 2.55 14.92 -16.16
CA SER A 113 3.90 14.79 -15.61
C SER A 113 4.78 13.84 -16.43
N PHE A 114 6.05 14.14 -16.49
CA PHE A 114 7.12 13.29 -16.98
C PHE A 114 8.30 13.36 -16.02
N ASN A 115 8.73 12.24 -15.49
CA ASN A 115 9.76 12.17 -14.48
C ASN A 115 10.81 11.12 -14.85
N LEU A 116 12.08 11.46 -14.72
CA LEU A 116 13.23 10.59 -14.78
C LEU A 116 14.02 10.76 -13.47
N PHE A 117 13.57 10.05 -12.44
CA PHE A 117 14.08 10.20 -11.06
C PHE A 117 15.52 9.73 -10.94
N PRO A 118 16.40 10.46 -10.21
CA PRO A 118 16.12 11.74 -9.54
C PRO A 118 16.38 12.97 -10.41
N PHE A 119 16.86 12.81 -11.63
CA PHE A 119 17.54 13.86 -12.40
C PHE A 119 16.61 14.86 -13.07
N TRP A 120 15.51 14.40 -13.67
CA TRP A 120 14.64 15.26 -14.47
C TRP A 120 13.18 15.13 -14.08
N SER A 121 12.49 16.26 -14.03
CA SER A 121 11.03 16.30 -14.03
C SER A 121 10.52 17.46 -14.87
N SER A 122 9.36 17.26 -15.50
CA SER A 122 8.65 18.31 -16.22
C SER A 122 7.16 17.98 -16.24
N GLY A 123 6.34 19.03 -16.37
CA GLY A 123 4.90 18.82 -16.39
C GLY A 123 4.11 20.11 -16.34
N ALA A 124 2.80 19.99 -16.14
CA ALA A 124 1.90 21.06 -15.77
C ALA A 124 1.09 20.64 -14.53
N ASP A 125 0.89 21.57 -13.61
CA ASP A 125 0.05 21.34 -12.44
C ASP A 125 -1.45 21.37 -12.79
N ARG A 126 -2.33 21.21 -11.79
CA ARG A 126 -3.79 21.24 -12.01
C ARG A 126 -4.32 22.54 -12.56
N GLN A 127 -3.60 23.65 -12.34
CA GLN A 127 -3.92 24.97 -12.86
C GLN A 127 -3.37 25.17 -14.27
N GLY A 128 -2.66 24.19 -14.83
CA GLY A 128 -2.02 24.29 -16.14
C GLY A 128 -0.68 25.04 -16.13
N THR A 129 -0.15 25.37 -14.95
CA THR A 129 1.14 26.05 -14.83
C THR A 129 2.26 25.06 -15.09
N GLY A 130 3.07 25.32 -16.10
CA GLY A 130 4.21 24.50 -16.46
C GLY A 130 5.30 24.51 -15.38
N TYR A 131 5.92 23.36 -15.15
CA TYR A 131 7.09 23.22 -14.30
C TYR A 131 8.14 22.34 -14.94
N TRP A 132 9.38 22.52 -14.55
CA TRP A 132 10.48 21.64 -14.89
C TRP A 132 11.57 21.67 -13.82
N GLY A 133 12.39 20.65 -13.78
CA GLY A 133 13.51 20.58 -12.87
C GLY A 133 14.62 19.65 -13.39
N PHE A 134 15.85 20.07 -13.16
CA PHE A 134 17.05 19.26 -13.38
C PHE A 134 17.85 19.22 -12.08
N PHE A 135 17.66 18.12 -11.34
CA PHE A 135 18.32 17.92 -10.06
C PHE A 135 19.80 17.60 -10.24
N PRO A 136 20.70 18.19 -9.42
CA PRO A 136 20.43 19.06 -8.27
C PRO A 136 20.47 20.58 -8.60
N PHE A 137 20.51 20.98 -9.86
CA PHE A 137 20.89 22.33 -10.26
C PHE A 137 19.76 23.36 -10.10
N TYR A 138 18.61 23.09 -10.69
CA TYR A 138 17.47 24.01 -10.65
C TYR A 138 16.17 23.23 -10.88
N GLY A 139 15.11 23.60 -10.17
CA GLY A 139 13.82 23.06 -10.51
C GLY A 139 12.68 23.42 -9.58
N ARG A 140 11.48 23.11 -10.09
CA ARG A 140 10.23 23.06 -9.38
C ARG A 140 9.62 21.67 -9.52
N HIS A 141 9.22 21.08 -8.40
CA HIS A 141 8.54 19.79 -8.37
C HIS A 141 7.27 19.90 -7.52
N PRO A 142 6.10 20.02 -8.12
CA PRO A 142 4.85 19.93 -7.39
C PRO A 142 4.58 18.48 -6.97
N HIS A 143 4.02 18.31 -5.77
CA HIS A 143 3.58 17.01 -5.22
C HIS A 143 4.64 15.90 -5.14
N VAL A 144 5.86 16.25 -4.75
CA VAL A 144 6.96 15.29 -4.58
C VAL A 144 7.30 15.06 -3.10
N LEU A 145 7.60 13.82 -2.70
CA LEU A 145 8.06 13.46 -1.34
C LEU A 145 7.19 14.02 -0.20
N LEU A 146 5.87 14.03 -0.36
CA LEU A 146 4.89 14.61 0.58
C LEU A 146 4.94 16.15 0.68
N MET A 147 5.67 16.82 -0.17
CA MET A 147 5.66 18.27 -0.34
C MET A 147 4.64 18.65 -1.42
N GLU A 148 3.90 19.73 -1.20
CA GLU A 148 2.93 20.27 -2.17
C GLU A 148 3.65 20.97 -3.30
N ASP A 149 4.74 21.66 -2.98
CA ASP A 149 5.62 22.32 -3.95
C ASP A 149 7.05 22.30 -3.43
N TRP A 150 8.02 22.08 -4.31
CA TRP A 150 9.44 22.08 -3.98
C TRP A 150 10.23 22.81 -5.05
N HIS A 151 10.87 23.91 -4.67
CA HIS A 151 11.78 24.69 -5.51
C HIS A 151 13.19 24.57 -4.99
N TYR A 152 14.16 24.44 -5.87
CA TYR A 152 15.57 24.40 -5.50
C TYR A 152 16.45 25.07 -6.55
N VAL A 153 17.55 25.64 -6.06
CA VAL A 153 18.66 26.16 -6.88
C VAL A 153 19.94 25.63 -6.28
N LEU A 154 20.69 24.86 -7.06
CA LEU A 154 21.93 24.19 -6.61
C LEU A 154 21.74 23.48 -5.27
N TRP A 155 20.73 22.58 -5.21
CA TRP A 155 20.49 21.80 -3.99
C TRP A 155 21.79 21.14 -3.50
N PRO A 156 22.18 21.21 -2.21
CA PRO A 156 21.40 21.66 -1.06
C PRO A 156 21.57 23.14 -0.67
N PHE A 157 22.19 23.98 -1.53
CA PHE A 157 22.53 25.35 -1.16
C PHE A 157 21.31 26.24 -0.93
N TRP A 158 20.28 26.12 -1.76
CA TRP A 158 19.04 26.83 -1.56
C TRP A 158 17.85 26.01 -2.02
N HIS A 159 16.83 25.93 -1.16
CA HIS A 159 15.53 25.41 -1.57
C HIS A 159 14.38 25.94 -0.71
N THR A 160 13.18 25.90 -1.27
CA THR A 160 11.94 26.16 -0.57
C THR A 160 10.99 25.00 -0.81
N TYR A 161 10.20 24.63 0.19
CA TYR A 161 9.18 23.61 0.05
C TYR A 161 7.93 23.95 0.84
N GLU A 162 6.79 23.49 0.35
CA GLU A 162 5.49 23.71 0.96
C GLU A 162 4.91 22.38 1.44
N VAL A 163 4.43 22.34 2.68
CA VAL A 163 3.78 21.19 3.30
C VAL A 163 2.58 21.67 4.08
N LYS A 164 1.37 21.21 3.70
CA LYS A 164 0.10 21.61 4.33
C LYS A 164 -0.09 23.13 4.37
N GLY A 165 0.20 23.78 3.24
CA GLY A 165 0.06 25.21 3.05
C GLY A 165 1.07 26.07 3.82
N VAL A 166 2.15 25.46 4.37
CA VAL A 166 3.21 26.19 5.07
C VAL A 166 4.50 26.11 4.28
N ARG A 167 5.01 27.29 3.90
CA ARG A 167 6.26 27.39 3.16
C ARG A 167 7.45 27.37 4.12
N SER A 168 8.44 26.58 3.76
CA SER A 168 9.71 26.45 4.46
C SER A 168 10.84 26.76 3.52
N HIS A 169 11.87 27.40 4.03
CA HIS A 169 13.06 27.81 3.31
C HIS A 169 14.29 27.19 3.92
N ALA A 170 15.27 26.84 3.11
CA ALA A 170 16.55 26.32 3.58
C ALA A 170 17.70 26.91 2.77
N VAL A 171 18.77 27.26 3.48
CA VAL A 171 20.06 27.68 2.90
C VAL A 171 21.14 26.75 3.43
N CYS A 172 21.94 26.22 2.51
CA CYS A 172 22.94 25.19 2.83
C CYS A 172 22.35 24.10 3.71
N TRP A 173 21.22 23.52 3.25
CA TRP A 173 20.52 22.49 4.01
C TRP A 173 21.45 21.37 4.47
N PRO A 174 21.39 20.94 5.74
CA PRO A 174 20.36 21.26 6.75
C PRO A 174 20.66 22.46 7.67
N PHE A 175 21.70 23.25 7.40
CA PHE A 175 22.29 24.16 8.40
C PHE A 175 21.39 25.34 8.77
N VAL A 176 20.78 26.02 7.80
CA VAL A 176 19.92 27.18 8.09
C VAL A 176 18.56 26.92 7.47
N THR A 177 17.52 26.95 8.32
CA THR A 177 16.14 26.78 7.88
C THR A 177 15.23 27.78 8.57
N TRP A 178 14.22 28.26 7.85
CA TRP A 178 13.13 29.03 8.45
C TRP A 178 11.79 28.68 7.81
N ARG A 179 10.73 29.01 8.50
CA ARG A 179 9.37 28.63 8.13
C ARG A 179 8.44 29.81 8.32
N ASP A 180 7.52 30.01 7.36
CA ASP A 180 6.55 31.10 7.38
C ASP A 180 5.36 30.82 8.32
N GLU A 181 4.61 31.89 8.62
CA GLU A 181 3.34 31.78 9.34
C GLU A 181 2.34 30.90 8.55
N PRO A 182 1.40 30.21 9.20
CA PRO A 182 1.09 30.26 10.65
C PRO A 182 1.96 29.33 11.51
N ARG A 183 3.00 28.72 10.96
CA ARG A 183 3.89 27.77 11.66
C ARG A 183 5.32 28.25 11.68
N ALA A 184 5.50 29.52 12.01
CA ALA A 184 6.81 30.15 12.03
C ALA A 184 7.86 29.34 12.79
N GLY A 185 9.08 29.36 12.31
CA GLY A 185 10.20 28.68 12.93
C GLY A 185 11.52 29.07 12.30
N VAL A 186 12.59 28.92 13.06
CA VAL A 186 13.96 29.14 12.60
C VAL A 186 14.86 28.07 13.20
N GLY A 187 15.82 27.62 12.44
CA GLY A 187 16.79 26.63 12.87
C GLY A 187 18.18 26.89 12.30
N VAL A 188 19.18 26.80 13.16
CA VAL A 188 20.61 26.75 12.82
C VAL A 188 21.14 25.41 13.28
N TRP A 189 21.05 24.43 12.39
CA TRP A 189 21.45 23.04 12.70
C TRP A 189 22.97 22.90 12.80
N PRO A 190 23.50 22.12 13.74
CA PRO A 190 22.79 21.39 14.80
C PRO A 190 22.58 22.22 16.09
N LEU A 191 22.94 23.50 16.12
CA LEU A 191 23.12 24.28 17.33
C LEU A 191 21.78 24.57 18.07
N TYR A 192 20.84 25.22 17.40
CA TYR A 192 19.56 25.59 18.00
C TYR A 192 18.48 25.77 16.93
N GLY A 193 17.25 25.45 17.30
CA GLY A 193 16.08 25.77 16.49
C GLY A 193 14.80 25.80 17.28
N VAL A 194 13.86 26.60 16.77
CA VAL A 194 12.50 26.70 17.26
C VAL A 194 11.52 26.58 16.10
N ALA A 195 10.47 25.81 16.27
CA ALA A 195 9.42 25.64 15.26
C ALA A 195 8.06 25.61 15.93
N ARG A 196 7.21 26.57 15.60
CA ARG A 196 5.82 26.58 16.00
C ARG A 196 5.03 25.65 15.09
N GLN A 197 4.25 24.77 15.67
CA GLN A 197 3.23 23.97 15.02
C GLN A 197 1.86 24.46 15.48
N ARG A 198 0.78 23.90 14.89
CA ARG A 198 -0.59 24.39 15.14
C ARG A 198 -0.94 24.42 16.65
N GLU A 199 -0.39 23.49 17.43
CA GLU A 199 -0.77 23.20 18.82
C GLU A 199 0.45 23.01 19.73
N SER A 200 1.65 23.36 19.25
CA SER A 200 2.87 23.14 20.01
C SER A 200 4.03 23.96 19.49
N THR A 201 4.95 24.29 20.39
CA THR A 201 6.23 24.90 20.04
C THR A 201 7.35 23.93 20.37
N HIS A 202 8.13 23.56 19.36
CA HIS A 202 9.24 22.63 19.47
C HIS A 202 10.56 23.38 19.43
N HIS A 203 11.48 22.96 20.27
CA HIS A 203 12.84 23.49 20.34
C HIS A 203 13.85 22.35 20.27
N TYR A 204 15.03 22.64 19.79
CA TYR A 204 16.20 21.77 19.97
C TYR A 204 17.45 22.59 20.26
N ALA A 205 18.38 21.95 20.97
CA ALA A 205 19.74 22.43 21.16
C ALA A 205 20.70 21.26 20.93
N LEU A 206 21.78 21.51 20.18
CA LEU A 206 22.76 20.49 19.78
C LEU A 206 22.07 19.22 19.24
N TRP A 207 21.16 19.43 18.25
CA TRP A 207 20.37 18.34 17.67
C TRP A 207 21.25 17.15 17.27
N PRO A 208 20.86 15.90 17.60
CA PRO A 208 19.61 15.49 18.22
C PRO A 208 19.65 15.40 19.76
N LEU A 209 20.68 15.89 20.43
CA LEU A 209 20.97 15.60 21.83
C LEU A 209 19.89 16.12 22.79
N VAL A 210 19.46 17.37 22.62
CA VAL A 210 18.47 17.97 23.51
C VAL A 210 17.31 18.52 22.69
N THR A 211 16.11 18.07 23.01
CA THR A 211 14.88 18.61 22.40
C THR A 211 13.80 18.78 23.45
N TRP A 212 12.97 19.82 23.32
CA TRP A 212 11.82 20.03 24.18
C TRP A 212 10.67 20.66 23.43
N ALA A 213 9.45 20.47 23.93
CA ALA A 213 8.27 21.08 23.36
C ALA A 213 7.26 21.48 24.43
N ALA A 214 6.54 22.55 24.18
CA ALA A 214 5.34 22.96 24.90
C ALA A 214 4.11 22.72 24.02
N TYR A 215 3.06 22.14 24.57
CA TYR A 215 1.80 21.83 23.90
C TYR A 215 0.69 22.69 24.46
N ASP A 216 -0.10 23.31 23.58
CA ASP A 216 -1.19 24.18 23.92
C ASP A 216 -2.50 23.40 24.12
N GLU A 217 -3.46 23.96 24.87
CA GLU A 217 -4.66 23.28 25.35
C GLU A 217 -5.73 23.03 24.27
N ASP A 218 -5.68 23.75 23.16
CA ASP A 218 -6.90 24.05 22.41
C ASP A 218 -7.36 23.03 21.37
N ARG A 219 -6.58 22.05 20.94
CA ARG A 219 -6.99 21.13 19.85
C ARG A 219 -6.41 19.72 19.85
N ASP A 220 -5.49 19.41 20.74
CA ASP A 220 -4.92 18.06 20.79
C ASP A 220 -5.74 17.17 21.73
N THR A 221 -6.03 15.96 21.29
CA THR A 221 -6.73 14.93 22.09
C THR A 221 -6.01 14.59 23.40
N SER A 222 -4.71 14.86 23.49
CA SER A 222 -3.87 14.61 24.66
C SER A 222 -3.76 15.79 25.64
N GLY A 223 -4.25 16.99 25.26
CA GLY A 223 -4.28 18.19 26.08
C GLY A 223 -2.93 18.91 26.22
N ALA A 224 -2.93 20.02 26.97
CA ALA A 224 -1.74 20.81 27.24
C ALA A 224 -0.66 20.04 27.98
N GLY A 225 0.59 20.45 27.82
CA GLY A 225 1.70 19.80 28.49
C GLY A 225 3.08 20.15 27.94
N THR A 226 4.06 19.37 28.34
CA THR A 226 5.46 19.56 27.94
C THR A 226 6.08 18.21 27.57
N SER A 227 7.11 18.26 26.75
CA SER A 227 8.01 17.13 26.54
C SER A 227 9.45 17.60 26.53
N TRP A 228 10.36 16.74 26.94
CA TRP A 228 11.78 16.99 26.84
C TRP A 228 12.55 15.68 26.65
N TRP A 229 13.69 15.77 25.97
CA TRP A 229 14.52 14.63 25.58
C TRP A 229 15.98 15.01 25.69
N VAL A 230 16.76 14.15 26.31
CA VAL A 230 18.23 14.19 26.32
C VAL A 230 18.72 12.87 25.77
N LEU A 231 18.93 12.82 24.47
CA LEU A 231 19.38 11.61 23.79
C LEU A 231 20.86 11.35 24.05
N PRO A 232 21.26 10.07 24.16
CA PRO A 232 20.45 8.86 24.09
C PRO A 232 19.85 8.40 25.42
N PHE A 233 19.89 9.19 26.49
CA PHE A 233 19.68 8.71 27.86
C PHE A 233 18.22 8.69 28.28
N TYR A 234 17.49 9.78 28.10
CA TYR A 234 16.17 9.95 28.69
C TYR A 234 15.24 10.81 27.84
N GLY A 235 13.95 10.53 27.95
CA GLY A 235 12.88 11.34 27.37
C GLY A 235 11.60 11.25 28.19
N GLU A 236 10.88 12.36 28.29
CA GLU A 236 9.62 12.45 29.00
C GLU A 236 8.62 13.30 28.24
N VAL A 237 7.37 12.84 28.21
CA VAL A 237 6.22 13.58 27.72
C VAL A 237 5.19 13.61 28.84
N ARG A 238 4.76 14.79 29.25
CA ARG A 238 3.69 14.99 30.22
C ARG A 238 2.62 15.89 29.62
N ARG A 239 1.48 15.33 29.36
CA ARG A 239 0.28 16.03 28.90
C ARG A 239 -0.90 15.71 29.80
N ALA A 240 -1.99 16.47 29.68
CA ALA A 240 -3.16 16.27 30.52
C ALA A 240 -3.73 14.85 30.47
N ARG A 241 -3.65 14.19 29.30
CA ARG A 241 -4.20 12.83 29.07
C ARG A 241 -3.16 11.80 28.62
N GLU A 242 -1.88 12.17 28.60
CA GLU A 242 -0.80 11.28 28.16
C GLU A 242 0.45 11.52 28.99
N SER A 243 0.98 10.46 29.56
CA SER A 243 2.28 10.43 30.21
C SER A 243 3.14 9.38 29.53
N GLN A 244 4.35 9.76 29.12
CA GLN A 244 5.31 8.84 28.54
C GLN A 244 6.69 9.08 29.16
N THR A 245 7.31 8.01 29.62
CA THR A 245 8.69 8.03 30.10
C THR A 245 9.53 7.08 29.26
N MET A 246 10.70 7.50 28.83
CA MET A 246 11.64 6.69 28.08
C MET A 246 13.03 6.73 28.72
N VAL A 247 13.65 5.58 28.79
CA VAL A 247 15.05 5.41 29.21
C VAL A 247 15.79 4.75 28.06
N LEU A 248 16.95 5.29 27.70
CA LEU A 248 17.70 4.90 26.51
C LEU A 248 16.80 4.80 25.25
N PRO A 249 16.10 5.88 24.88
CA PRO A 249 15.19 5.85 23.72
C PRO A 249 15.86 5.27 22.48
N PRO A 250 15.18 4.40 21.72
CA PRO A 250 13.76 3.99 21.84
C PRO A 250 13.54 2.70 22.65
N PHE A 251 14.54 2.17 23.37
CA PHE A 251 14.53 0.80 23.88
C PHE A 251 13.55 0.58 25.04
N PHE A 252 13.56 1.46 26.04
CA PHE A 252 12.70 1.29 27.21
C PHE A 252 11.70 2.43 27.26
N SER A 253 10.42 2.12 27.27
CA SER A 253 9.38 3.14 27.40
C SER A 253 8.14 2.61 28.11
N TYR A 254 7.56 3.50 28.91
CA TYR A 254 6.23 3.36 29.48
C TYR A 254 5.37 4.53 28.99
N THR A 255 4.22 4.22 28.44
CA THR A 255 3.23 5.22 28.02
C THR A 255 1.90 4.90 28.68
N GLU A 256 1.30 5.89 29.30
CA GLU A 256 -0.01 5.84 29.91
C GLU A 256 -0.88 6.95 29.34
N THR A 257 -2.07 6.59 28.91
CA THR A 257 -3.11 7.52 28.48
C THR A 257 -4.41 7.17 29.19
N ASP A 258 -5.43 8.02 29.11
CA ASP A 258 -6.76 7.73 29.70
C ASP A 258 -7.34 6.39 29.22
N ALA A 259 -6.97 5.96 28.00
CA ALA A 259 -7.54 4.78 27.34
C ALA A 259 -6.60 3.57 27.28
N ALA A 260 -5.28 3.75 27.45
CA ALA A 260 -4.31 2.70 27.18
C ALA A 260 -3.03 2.81 28.02
N ARG A 261 -2.42 1.64 28.30
CA ARG A 261 -1.08 1.51 28.86
C ARG A 261 -0.21 0.70 27.94
N ARG A 262 1.03 1.15 27.71
CA ARG A 262 1.99 0.48 26.85
C ARG A 262 3.38 0.42 27.46
N TRP A 263 3.96 -0.79 27.41
CA TRP A 263 5.31 -1.08 27.84
C TRP A 263 6.16 -1.56 26.68
N ARG A 264 7.38 -1.05 26.56
CA ARG A 264 8.41 -1.53 25.63
C ARG A 264 9.68 -1.81 26.41
N LEU A 265 10.15 -3.08 26.47
CA LEU A 265 11.16 -3.52 27.44
C LEU A 265 12.02 -4.70 26.93
N PRO A 266 13.10 -4.54 26.20
CA PRO A 266 13.46 -3.43 25.32
C PRO A 266 12.75 -3.52 23.97
N TRP A 267 12.46 -2.40 23.35
CA TRP A 267 11.97 -2.37 21.96
C TRP A 267 13.12 -2.66 20.98
N PRO A 268 12.91 -3.46 19.90
CA PRO A 268 11.63 -4.06 19.46
C PRO A 268 11.30 -5.41 20.09
N LEU A 269 12.13 -5.96 20.99
CA LEU A 269 11.99 -7.33 21.47
C LEU A 269 10.71 -7.56 22.27
N PHE A 270 10.33 -6.61 23.11
CA PHE A 270 9.11 -6.71 23.91
C PHE A 270 8.26 -5.45 23.79
N ASP A 271 7.00 -5.62 23.40
CA ASP A 271 5.99 -4.55 23.28
C ASP A 271 4.64 -5.10 23.81
N TRP A 272 4.17 -4.52 24.90
CA TRP A 272 2.89 -4.86 25.51
C TRP A 272 2.01 -3.62 25.61
N GLU A 273 0.84 -3.69 25.01
CA GLU A 273 -0.17 -2.64 25.02
C GLU A 273 -1.48 -3.22 25.52
N ARG A 274 -2.10 -2.52 26.45
CA ARG A 274 -3.43 -2.86 26.98
C ARG A 274 -4.31 -1.63 26.94
N SER A 275 -5.47 -1.75 26.31
CA SER A 275 -6.47 -0.68 26.27
C SER A 275 -7.89 -1.27 26.30
N ALA A 276 -8.89 -0.40 26.49
CA ALA A 276 -10.29 -0.79 26.42
C ALA A 276 -10.72 -1.31 25.03
N VAL A 277 -9.97 -0.96 23.99
CA VAL A 277 -10.31 -1.27 22.59
C VAL A 277 -9.30 -2.21 21.92
N ARG A 278 -8.11 -2.38 22.46
CA ARG A 278 -7.05 -3.20 21.86
C ARG A 278 -6.05 -3.70 22.90
N ASP A 279 -5.78 -4.99 22.86
CA ASP A 279 -4.70 -5.64 23.59
C ASP A 279 -3.68 -6.18 22.61
N ARG A 280 -2.41 -5.89 22.83
CA ARG A 280 -1.28 -6.39 22.02
C ARG A 280 -0.16 -6.86 22.91
N LEU A 281 0.36 -8.05 22.62
CA LEU A 281 1.59 -8.58 23.18
C LEU A 281 2.51 -8.99 22.05
N SER A 282 3.71 -8.45 22.00
CA SER A 282 4.74 -8.81 21.04
C SER A 282 6.04 -9.16 21.74
N VAL A 283 6.56 -10.35 21.46
CA VAL A 283 7.89 -10.84 21.86
C VAL A 283 8.64 -11.13 20.56
N TRP A 284 9.12 -10.08 19.94
CA TRP A 284 9.76 -10.14 18.62
C TRP A 284 11.12 -10.87 18.67
N PRO A 285 11.46 -11.70 17.65
CA PRO A 285 10.67 -12.07 16.48
C PRO A 285 9.75 -13.28 16.69
N PHE A 286 9.64 -13.81 17.92
CA PHE A 286 9.08 -15.12 18.21
C PHE A 286 7.57 -15.17 18.21
N TRP A 287 6.93 -14.20 18.87
CA TRP A 287 5.49 -14.22 19.10
C TRP A 287 4.86 -12.82 19.06
N GLU A 288 3.71 -12.72 18.43
CA GLU A 288 2.84 -11.54 18.51
C GLU A 288 1.38 -11.98 18.64
N GLN A 289 0.64 -11.33 19.51
CA GLN A 289 -0.79 -11.50 19.66
C GLN A 289 -1.47 -10.14 19.71
N VAL A 290 -2.55 -9.99 18.95
CA VAL A 290 -3.38 -8.79 18.89
C VAL A 290 -4.83 -9.21 19.08
N ARG A 291 -5.57 -8.49 19.91
CA ARG A 291 -7.02 -8.63 20.11
C ARG A 291 -7.65 -7.26 20.25
N GLY A 292 -8.74 -7.01 19.56
CA GLY A 292 -9.47 -5.74 19.63
C GLY A 292 -9.60 -5.07 18.28
N TYR A 293 -9.87 -3.78 18.26
CA TYR A 293 -10.11 -3.06 17.03
C TYR A 293 -8.81 -2.73 16.27
N ALA A 294 -8.88 -2.77 14.94
CA ALA A 294 -7.77 -2.35 14.09
C ALA A 294 -7.45 -0.86 14.30
N TYR A 295 -6.17 -0.48 14.13
CA TYR A 295 -5.74 0.90 14.33
C TYR A 295 -6.51 1.88 13.44
N GLY A 296 -7.09 2.90 14.09
CA GLY A 296 -7.79 3.99 13.43
C GLY A 296 -9.26 3.75 13.08
N THR A 297 -9.78 2.55 13.34
CA THR A 297 -11.20 2.24 13.09
C THR A 297 -11.82 1.50 14.27
N ARG A 298 -13.03 1.87 14.66
CA ARG A 298 -13.87 1.05 15.56
C ARG A 298 -14.79 0.10 14.79
N ALA A 299 -14.64 0.05 13.48
CA ALA A 299 -15.50 -0.72 12.60
C ALA A 299 -14.97 -2.14 12.33
N GLU A 300 -13.71 -2.43 12.66
CA GLU A 300 -13.05 -3.69 12.33
C GLU A 300 -12.39 -4.31 13.55
N GLU A 301 -12.94 -5.42 14.05
CA GLU A 301 -12.34 -6.21 15.13
C GLU A 301 -11.27 -7.14 14.55
N GLU A 302 -10.06 -7.07 15.12
CA GLU A 302 -8.90 -7.89 14.74
C GLU A 302 -8.59 -8.89 15.86
N ARG A 303 -8.43 -10.17 15.50
CA ARG A 303 -7.84 -11.21 16.34
C ARG A 303 -6.72 -11.88 15.56
N THR A 304 -5.50 -11.58 15.93
CA THR A 304 -4.30 -12.04 15.20
C THR A 304 -3.31 -12.65 16.17
N TRP A 305 -2.70 -13.77 15.76
CA TRP A 305 -1.46 -14.24 16.36
C TRP A 305 -0.44 -14.59 15.28
N ARG A 306 0.83 -14.35 15.59
CA ARG A 306 1.96 -14.56 14.68
C ARG A 306 3.10 -15.23 15.42
N VAL A 307 3.81 -16.12 14.71
CA VAL A 307 5.01 -16.81 15.20
C VAL A 307 6.14 -16.59 14.18
N GLY A 308 7.36 -16.36 14.69
CA GLY A 308 8.55 -16.27 13.85
C GLY A 308 8.45 -15.19 12.77
N TRP A 309 8.13 -13.94 13.17
CA TRP A 309 8.03 -12.79 12.25
C TRP A 309 7.13 -13.05 11.03
N LYS A 310 5.93 -13.63 11.27
CA LYS A 310 4.96 -14.02 10.24
C LYS A 310 5.27 -15.30 9.45
N LEU A 311 6.19 -16.13 9.92
CA LEU A 311 6.32 -17.48 9.34
C LEU A 311 5.00 -18.26 9.48
N VAL A 312 4.38 -18.16 10.66
CA VAL A 312 3.01 -18.63 10.88
C VAL A 312 2.16 -17.47 11.35
N GLU A 313 1.04 -17.26 10.71
CA GLU A 313 0.10 -16.20 11.04
C GLU A 313 -1.34 -16.72 10.96
N ASN A 314 -2.14 -16.39 11.96
CA ASN A 314 -3.59 -16.56 11.90
C ASN A 314 -4.23 -15.20 12.21
N THR A 315 -5.09 -14.73 11.32
CA THR A 315 -5.78 -13.45 11.44
C THR A 315 -7.25 -13.66 11.20
N GLU A 316 -8.06 -13.14 12.11
CA GLU A 316 -9.51 -13.00 11.96
C GLU A 316 -9.86 -11.51 12.02
N LEU A 317 -10.50 -11.02 10.96
CA LEU A 317 -11.00 -9.67 10.83
C LEU A 317 -12.52 -9.72 10.75
N THR A 318 -13.19 -8.98 11.61
CA THR A 318 -14.64 -8.95 11.68
C THR A 318 -15.14 -7.51 11.61
N THR A 319 -15.97 -7.23 10.61
CA THR A 319 -16.71 -5.97 10.48
C THR A 319 -18.22 -6.21 10.67
N ASP A 320 -19.02 -5.16 10.62
CA ASP A 320 -20.47 -5.27 10.65
C ASP A 320 -21.02 -6.10 9.47
N ARG A 321 -20.33 -6.07 8.31
CA ARG A 321 -20.78 -6.68 7.06
C ARG A 321 -20.03 -7.94 6.66
N THR A 322 -18.81 -8.11 7.14
CA THR A 322 -17.92 -9.19 6.68
C THR A 322 -17.16 -9.84 7.82
N ARG A 323 -16.81 -11.11 7.63
CA ARG A 323 -15.84 -11.84 8.46
C ARG A 323 -14.81 -12.46 7.55
N GLU A 324 -13.53 -12.21 7.81
CA GLU A 324 -12.42 -12.79 7.09
C GLU A 324 -11.53 -13.58 8.04
N VAL A 325 -11.19 -14.81 7.70
CA VAL A 325 -10.24 -15.64 8.44
C VAL A 325 -9.13 -16.04 7.49
N ARG A 326 -7.90 -15.79 7.90
CA ARG A 326 -6.69 -16.12 7.14
C ARG A 326 -5.73 -16.88 8.02
N PHE A 327 -5.26 -18.02 7.52
CA PHE A 327 -4.14 -18.76 8.08
C PHE A 327 -3.02 -18.84 7.06
N ASN A 328 -1.81 -18.48 7.45
CA ASN A 328 -0.63 -18.49 6.60
C ASN A 328 0.54 -19.19 7.30
N PHE A 329 1.13 -20.17 6.63
CA PHE A 329 2.41 -20.76 6.99
C PHE A 329 3.37 -20.55 5.82
N PHE A 330 4.07 -19.43 5.87
CA PHE A 330 4.93 -18.97 4.78
C PHE A 330 6.19 -19.84 4.62
N PRO A 331 6.56 -20.20 3.37
CA PRO A 331 5.84 -19.95 2.11
C PRO A 331 4.81 -21.04 1.76
N PHE A 332 4.73 -22.13 2.54
CA PHE A 332 4.19 -23.43 2.15
C PHE A 332 2.66 -23.47 2.05
N PHE A 333 1.97 -22.81 2.96
CA PHE A 333 0.52 -22.95 3.06
C PHE A 333 -0.17 -21.62 3.33
N THR A 334 -1.24 -21.32 2.57
CA THR A 334 -2.13 -20.18 2.83
C THR A 334 -3.56 -20.63 2.66
N TRP A 335 -4.38 -20.29 3.63
CA TRP A 335 -5.82 -20.53 3.61
C TRP A 335 -6.54 -19.25 4.04
N GLU A 336 -7.52 -18.80 3.24
CA GLU A 336 -8.30 -17.59 3.48
C GLU A 336 -9.75 -17.88 3.14
N ARG A 337 -10.67 -17.39 3.98
CA ARG A 337 -12.12 -17.37 3.70
C ARG A 337 -12.70 -16.05 4.10
N ARG A 338 -13.60 -15.55 3.28
CA ARG A 338 -14.36 -14.34 3.52
C ARG A 338 -15.84 -14.66 3.42
N TRP A 339 -16.58 -14.26 4.47
CA TRP A 339 -18.02 -14.37 4.52
C TRP A 339 -18.66 -12.98 4.52
N ARG A 340 -19.82 -12.88 3.90
CA ARG A 340 -20.72 -11.74 4.02
C ARG A 340 -21.75 -12.09 5.09
N LYS A 341 -21.97 -11.19 6.05
CA LYS A 341 -23.04 -11.29 7.05
C LYS A 341 -24.35 -10.83 6.44
N ALA A 342 -25.42 -11.57 6.66
CA ALA A 342 -26.77 -11.15 6.27
C ALA A 342 -27.23 -10.00 7.16
N GLU A 343 -28.03 -9.09 6.61
CA GLU A 343 -28.68 -8.05 7.40
C GLU A 343 -29.74 -8.69 8.33
N ALA A 344 -29.84 -8.17 9.57
CA ALA A 344 -30.89 -8.60 10.51
C ALA A 344 -32.29 -8.37 9.91
N PRO A 345 -33.28 -9.27 10.10
CA PRO A 345 -33.37 -10.32 11.13
C PRO A 345 -33.02 -11.74 10.68
N GLN A 346 -32.59 -11.97 9.42
CA GLN A 346 -32.41 -13.32 8.87
C GLN A 346 -31.18 -14.05 9.43
N GLY A 347 -30.22 -13.36 10.01
CA GLY A 347 -29.01 -13.92 10.61
C GLY A 347 -28.37 -15.05 9.78
N GLY A 348 -27.10 -14.96 9.46
CA GLY A 348 -26.38 -15.98 8.72
C GLY A 348 -25.13 -15.41 8.05
N GLU A 349 -24.20 -16.29 7.68
CA GLU A 349 -22.99 -15.92 6.95
C GLU A 349 -22.98 -16.66 5.62
N THR A 350 -22.79 -15.95 4.52
CA THR A 350 -22.65 -16.53 3.19
C THR A 350 -21.20 -16.44 2.75
N LEU A 351 -20.59 -17.56 2.35
CA LEU A 351 -19.22 -17.58 1.85
C LEU A 351 -19.14 -16.79 0.55
N GLN A 352 -18.38 -15.71 0.55
CA GLN A 352 -18.19 -14.83 -0.58
C GLN A 352 -16.93 -15.17 -1.38
N ALA A 353 -15.82 -15.47 -0.67
CA ALA A 353 -14.55 -15.80 -1.28
C ALA A 353 -13.80 -16.82 -0.44
N SER A 354 -13.01 -17.65 -1.11
CA SER A 354 -12.05 -18.55 -0.48
C SER A 354 -10.78 -18.62 -1.30
N TYR A 355 -9.64 -18.77 -0.64
CA TYR A 355 -8.34 -18.97 -1.25
C TYR A 355 -7.59 -20.05 -0.49
N LEU A 356 -7.02 -20.99 -1.24
CA LEU A 356 -6.18 -22.06 -0.70
C LEU A 356 -4.94 -22.19 -1.57
N ARG A 357 -3.76 -22.25 -0.94
CA ARG A 357 -2.49 -22.48 -1.62
C ARG A 357 -1.63 -23.46 -0.85
N ILE A 358 -1.07 -24.42 -1.56
CA ILE A 358 -0.06 -25.37 -1.11
C ILE A 358 1.16 -25.18 -2.01
N TRP A 359 2.04 -24.25 -1.61
CA TRP A 359 3.21 -23.87 -2.40
C TRP A 359 4.27 -24.99 -2.42
N PRO A 360 4.94 -25.25 -3.58
CA PRO A 360 4.72 -24.67 -4.90
C PRO A 360 3.72 -25.43 -5.78
N LEU A 361 2.94 -26.35 -5.22
CA LEU A 361 2.23 -27.39 -5.96
C LEU A 361 0.88 -26.91 -6.51
N TRP A 362 0.08 -26.21 -5.71
CA TRP A 362 -1.33 -25.98 -6.05
C TRP A 362 -1.91 -24.72 -5.40
N SER A 363 -2.80 -24.06 -6.13
CA SER A 363 -3.65 -23.00 -5.60
C SER A 363 -5.08 -23.12 -6.12
N SER A 364 -6.04 -22.67 -5.32
CA SER A 364 -7.45 -22.56 -5.68
C SER A 364 -8.05 -21.29 -5.08
N GLU A 365 -8.73 -20.52 -5.89
CA GLU A 365 -9.41 -19.30 -5.52
C GLU A 365 -10.86 -19.36 -5.97
N THR A 366 -11.77 -19.06 -5.05
CA THR A 366 -13.20 -18.90 -5.36
C THR A 366 -13.59 -17.49 -4.97
N ALA A 367 -14.15 -16.73 -5.89
CA ALA A 367 -14.69 -15.41 -5.65
C ALA A 367 -15.87 -15.16 -6.59
N ASP A 368 -16.95 -14.59 -6.07
CA ASP A 368 -18.15 -14.23 -6.83
C ASP A 368 -18.71 -15.39 -7.69
N GLY A 369 -18.68 -16.59 -7.13
CA GLY A 369 -19.15 -17.82 -7.80
C GLY A 369 -18.22 -18.42 -8.84
N ARG A 370 -17.07 -17.77 -9.11
CA ARG A 370 -16.02 -18.30 -10.01
C ARG A 370 -14.97 -19.03 -9.21
N THR A 371 -14.61 -20.24 -9.64
CA THR A 371 -13.51 -21.03 -9.03
C THR A 371 -12.39 -21.23 -10.01
N ARG A 372 -11.19 -20.81 -9.65
CA ARG A 372 -9.97 -21.01 -10.42
C ARG A 372 -9.00 -21.85 -9.62
N SER A 373 -8.58 -22.97 -10.20
CA SER A 373 -7.58 -23.87 -9.61
C SER A 373 -6.39 -24.01 -10.54
N ARG A 374 -5.18 -24.06 -9.96
CA ARG A 374 -3.94 -24.13 -10.73
C ARG A 374 -2.96 -25.11 -10.08
N THR A 375 -2.25 -25.87 -10.89
CA THR A 375 -1.13 -26.71 -10.48
C THR A 375 0.17 -26.10 -10.97
N LEU A 376 1.17 -26.12 -10.11
CA LEU A 376 2.40 -25.36 -10.10
C LEU A 376 2.14 -23.85 -9.91
N GLU A 377 2.29 -23.45 -8.67
CA GLU A 377 2.19 -22.04 -8.24
C GLU A 377 3.55 -21.61 -7.68
N LEU A 378 4.40 -21.02 -8.53
CA LEU A 378 5.77 -20.74 -8.14
C LEU A 378 5.91 -19.51 -7.22
N MET A 379 4.92 -18.61 -7.20
CA MET A 379 4.98 -17.44 -6.32
C MET A 379 4.59 -17.83 -4.89
N PRO A 380 5.43 -17.54 -3.88
CA PRO A 380 5.14 -17.89 -2.49
C PRO A 380 4.14 -16.93 -1.81
N PHE A 381 3.66 -15.92 -2.52
CA PHE A 381 2.66 -14.96 -2.08
C PHE A 381 1.56 -14.78 -3.12
N ARG A 382 0.43 -14.21 -2.73
CA ARG A 382 -0.62 -13.83 -3.67
C ARG A 382 -0.10 -12.73 -4.57
N HIS A 383 -0.04 -12.99 -5.86
CA HIS A 383 0.53 -12.06 -6.83
C HIS A 383 -0.55 -11.24 -7.52
N GLY A 384 -0.15 -10.08 -8.02
CA GLY A 384 -1.02 -9.16 -8.71
C GLY A 384 -1.21 -9.51 -10.19
N GLU A 385 -2.12 -8.80 -10.84
CA GLU A 385 -2.52 -9.00 -12.24
C GLU A 385 -1.37 -8.96 -13.25
N GLY A 386 -0.34 -8.14 -13.03
CA GLY A 386 0.81 -8.09 -13.91
C GLY A 386 1.56 -9.41 -14.00
N ILE A 387 1.73 -10.11 -12.86
CA ILE A 387 2.32 -11.45 -12.83
C ILE A 387 1.37 -12.46 -13.50
N GLU A 388 0.08 -12.38 -13.18
CA GLU A 388 -0.94 -13.23 -13.78
C GLU A 388 -0.97 -13.15 -15.30
N ARG A 389 -0.89 -11.95 -15.87
CA ARG A 389 -0.94 -11.76 -17.33
C ARG A 389 0.33 -12.19 -18.03
N ASN A 390 1.49 -11.84 -17.46
CA ASN A 390 2.75 -11.89 -18.18
C ASN A 390 3.60 -13.12 -17.85
N TRP A 391 3.48 -13.66 -16.63
CA TRP A 391 4.39 -14.70 -16.13
C TRP A 391 3.70 -15.99 -15.70
N ALA A 392 2.53 -15.94 -15.07
CA ALA A 392 1.87 -17.13 -14.53
C ALA A 392 1.64 -18.25 -15.56
N PRO A 393 1.34 -18.00 -16.86
CA PRO A 393 1.22 -19.05 -17.85
C PRO A 393 2.47 -19.89 -18.08
N PHE A 394 3.67 -19.37 -17.75
CA PHE A 394 4.92 -20.13 -17.92
C PHE A 394 5.14 -21.23 -16.89
N TRP A 395 4.48 -21.16 -15.74
CA TRP A 395 4.59 -22.20 -14.71
C TRP A 395 3.30 -22.99 -14.48
N SER A 396 2.17 -22.50 -14.96
CA SER A 396 0.89 -23.21 -14.79
C SER A 396 0.83 -24.47 -15.66
N LEU A 397 1.09 -25.62 -15.05
CA LEU A 397 1.02 -26.91 -15.75
C LEU A 397 -0.42 -27.30 -16.08
N TRP A 398 -1.34 -27.06 -15.16
CA TRP A 398 -2.76 -27.28 -15.30
C TRP A 398 -3.54 -26.13 -14.64
N GLU A 399 -4.59 -25.70 -15.31
CA GLU A 399 -5.51 -24.70 -14.82
C GLU A 399 -6.96 -25.12 -15.11
N LYS A 400 -7.83 -24.98 -14.10
CA LYS A 400 -9.27 -25.12 -14.20
C LYS A 400 -9.92 -23.78 -13.84
N ASP A 401 -10.77 -23.26 -14.70
CA ASP A 401 -11.53 -22.03 -14.51
C ASP A 401 -13.02 -22.36 -14.66
N GLU A 402 -13.73 -22.46 -13.54
CA GLU A 402 -15.15 -22.74 -13.44
C GLU A 402 -15.92 -21.46 -13.17
N ARG A 403 -16.89 -21.15 -13.99
CA ARG A 403 -17.67 -19.92 -13.95
C ARG A 403 -19.06 -20.14 -13.34
N PRO A 404 -19.70 -19.05 -12.84
CA PRO A 404 -21.05 -19.16 -12.28
C PRO A 404 -22.11 -19.65 -13.27
N ASP A 405 -21.88 -19.45 -14.57
CA ASP A 405 -22.77 -19.91 -15.66
C ASP A 405 -22.65 -21.42 -15.96
N GLY A 406 -21.88 -22.17 -15.18
CA GLY A 406 -21.65 -23.61 -15.36
C GLY A 406 -20.61 -23.96 -16.39
N ARG A 407 -20.02 -23.01 -17.06
CA ARG A 407 -18.93 -23.23 -18.02
C ARG A 407 -17.62 -23.47 -17.28
N THR A 408 -16.92 -24.51 -17.70
CA THR A 408 -15.62 -24.86 -17.17
C THR A 408 -14.60 -24.88 -18.30
N ARG A 409 -13.52 -24.10 -18.14
CA ARG A 409 -12.35 -24.16 -19.01
C ARG A 409 -11.23 -24.91 -18.33
N HIS A 410 -10.66 -25.84 -19.06
CA HIS A 410 -9.44 -26.55 -18.67
C HIS A 410 -8.29 -26.13 -19.59
N SER A 411 -7.10 -26.01 -19.01
CA SER A 411 -5.85 -25.76 -19.70
C SER A 411 -4.81 -26.71 -19.15
N LEU A 412 -4.04 -27.37 -20.01
CA LEU A 412 -3.04 -28.36 -19.68
C LEU A 412 -1.73 -28.05 -20.41
N LEU A 413 -0.60 -28.46 -19.82
CA LEU A 413 0.74 -28.30 -20.39
C LEU A 413 1.01 -26.86 -20.83
N TRP A 414 1.00 -25.92 -19.84
CA TRP A 414 1.27 -24.50 -20.09
C TRP A 414 0.35 -23.88 -21.14
N ASN A 415 -0.92 -24.29 -21.15
CA ASN A 415 -1.93 -23.85 -22.11
C ASN A 415 -1.69 -24.28 -23.58
N PHE A 416 -0.90 -25.33 -23.83
CA PHE A 416 -0.83 -25.90 -25.18
C PHE A 416 -2.10 -26.65 -25.56
N ILE A 417 -2.76 -27.25 -24.57
CA ILE A 417 -4.03 -27.95 -24.75
C ILE A 417 -5.08 -27.24 -23.91
N SER A 418 -6.17 -26.81 -24.50
CA SER A 418 -7.32 -26.29 -23.75
C SER A 418 -8.64 -26.75 -24.34
N TRP A 419 -9.61 -26.98 -23.47
CA TRP A 419 -10.97 -27.32 -23.84
C TRP A 419 -11.96 -26.63 -22.91
N GLN A 420 -13.18 -26.48 -23.36
CA GLN A 420 -14.29 -25.99 -22.58
C GLN A 420 -15.35 -27.08 -22.47
N SER A 421 -15.94 -27.22 -21.31
CA SER A 421 -17.13 -28.03 -21.06
C SER A 421 -18.22 -27.12 -20.52
N GLU A 422 -19.43 -27.32 -21.00
CA GLU A 422 -20.64 -26.69 -20.44
C GLU A 422 -21.35 -27.78 -19.63
N ARG A 423 -21.72 -27.48 -18.39
CA ARG A 423 -22.63 -28.33 -17.63
C ARG A 423 -23.99 -28.16 -18.26
N GLU A 424 -24.51 -29.16 -18.95
CA GLU A 424 -25.91 -29.18 -19.36
C GLU A 424 -26.77 -28.95 -18.11
N GLY A 425 -27.67 -27.98 -18.20
CA GLY A 425 -28.44 -27.46 -17.07
C GLY A 425 -29.20 -28.59 -16.39
N ALA A 426 -29.14 -28.62 -15.08
CA ALA A 426 -30.25 -29.15 -14.31
C ALA A 426 -31.39 -28.10 -14.43
N GLU A 427 -32.42 -28.44 -15.22
CA GLU A 427 -33.73 -27.79 -15.20
C GLU A 427 -34.31 -27.86 -13.80
#